data_15c5d8b98b058a26bdf18d5bf3f693c5
#
_entry.id   15c5d8b98b058a26bdf18d5bf3f693c5
#
_cell.length_a   1.000
_cell.length_b   1.000
_cell.length_c   1.000
_cell.angle_alpha   90.00
_cell.angle_beta   90.00
_cell.angle_gamma   90.00
#
_symmetry.space_group_name_H-M   'P 1'
#
loop_
_entity.id
_entity.type
_entity.pdbx_description
1 polymer ?
#
loop_
_entity_poly.entity_id
_entity_poly.type
_entity_poly.pdbx_seq_one_letter_code
_entity_poly.pdbx_strand_id
1 'polypeptide(L)'
;MKSLKKIAALVLAICMMLACLVSGASAENAGKGKILFLSNLTSGAQYEFYVNYLNLMADNLGYKVEVIYADGFNDPAGNLQIVKNAYTSDVVGLIATQDGGLINIMEEYPDLWVVGFFSDMDNVFNEDGSSHGVLEKDHFLGLMGDNYISGVDVGRAYAEEVIARGYKKVSTCIFPVYAYPKHTVADAAFREAIAEYNQTAAEPIEIIGDTTVLQFSPLGDDYFLDPDHMELDCIVGFCAGTTFIYPKVVEAKAMGLCKDNLQIITGGFDNDPNLMADCGDDKTIVRLTISGVESIIWPMAMLDAALCGTMYPDYPGIERLDSSVFVINTSEKFDAIVNHSPMGVDLDVTKALLDWEGMKDLFISVNPDATYAKLTEVCKSFQVEDYLK
;
A
#
# COMPACT_ATOMS: atom_id res chain seq x y z
N MET A 1 -63.55 -29.76 -26.56
CA MET A 1 -62.40 -30.13 -25.67
C MET A 1 -61.02 -30.11 -26.35
N LYS A 2 -60.85 -30.48 -27.63
CA LYS A 2 -59.53 -30.50 -28.31
C LYS A 2 -59.00 -29.07 -28.61
N SER A 3 -59.86 -28.07 -28.79
CA SER A 3 -59.47 -26.68 -29.06
C SER A 3 -58.93 -25.95 -27.80
N LEU A 4 -59.56 -26.21 -26.63
CA LEU A 4 -59.15 -25.57 -25.38
C LEU A 4 -57.73 -26.01 -24.92
N LYS A 5 -57.37 -27.28 -25.18
CA LYS A 5 -56.04 -27.81 -24.86
C LYS A 5 -54.94 -27.22 -25.72
N LYS A 6 -55.25 -26.89 -27.01
CA LYS A 6 -54.29 -26.22 -27.89
C LYS A 6 -54.08 -24.76 -27.51
N ILE A 7 -55.12 -24.06 -27.08
CA ILE A 7 -55.02 -22.68 -26.60
C ILE A 7 -54.24 -22.63 -25.28
N ALA A 8 -54.49 -23.55 -24.34
CA ALA A 8 -53.72 -23.61 -23.09
C ALA A 8 -52.24 -23.93 -23.31
N ALA A 9 -51.89 -24.82 -24.25
CA ALA A 9 -50.51 -25.11 -24.61
C ALA A 9 -49.79 -23.92 -25.27
N LEU A 10 -50.50 -23.15 -26.10
CA LEU A 10 -49.94 -21.95 -26.72
C LEU A 10 -49.70 -20.83 -25.73
N VAL A 11 -50.61 -20.62 -24.77
CA VAL A 11 -50.46 -19.64 -23.69
C VAL A 11 -49.29 -20.03 -22.77
N LEU A 12 -49.14 -21.32 -22.45
CA LEU A 12 -48.01 -21.81 -21.61
C LEU A 12 -46.65 -21.63 -22.33
N ALA A 13 -46.61 -21.86 -23.67
CA ALA A 13 -45.40 -21.64 -24.48
C ALA A 13 -45.03 -20.16 -24.58
N ILE A 14 -46.02 -19.27 -24.70
CA ILE A 14 -45.81 -17.82 -24.72
C ILE A 14 -45.33 -17.33 -23.34
N CYS A 15 -45.92 -17.84 -22.25
CA CYS A 15 -45.46 -17.50 -20.90
C CYS A 15 -44.02 -18.00 -20.61
N MET A 16 -43.64 -19.19 -21.11
CA MET A 16 -42.26 -19.67 -21.00
C MET A 16 -41.27 -18.87 -21.86
N MET A 17 -41.68 -18.46 -23.07
CA MET A 17 -40.84 -17.58 -23.88
C MET A 17 -40.71 -16.17 -23.28
N LEU A 18 -41.76 -15.61 -22.71
CA LEU A 18 -41.70 -14.35 -21.97
C LEU A 18 -40.84 -14.46 -20.69
N ALA A 19 -40.90 -15.57 -19.96
CA ALA A 19 -40.04 -15.81 -18.80
C ALA A 19 -38.56 -15.94 -19.18
N CYS A 20 -38.23 -16.52 -20.35
CA CYS A 20 -36.87 -16.57 -20.87
C CYS A 20 -36.36 -15.21 -21.38
N LEU A 21 -37.27 -14.34 -21.92
CA LEU A 21 -36.92 -12.99 -22.34
C LEU A 21 -36.74 -12.04 -21.15
N VAL A 22 -37.47 -12.24 -20.06
CA VAL A 22 -37.32 -11.44 -18.83
C VAL A 22 -36.05 -11.85 -18.03
N SER A 23 -35.65 -13.12 -18.10
CA SER A 23 -34.37 -13.55 -17.53
C SER A 23 -33.14 -13.09 -18.31
N GLY A 24 -33.28 -12.83 -19.63
CA GLY A 24 -32.21 -12.26 -20.45
C GLY A 24 -32.04 -10.76 -20.26
N ALA A 25 -33.08 -10.02 -19.90
CA ALA A 25 -33.00 -8.56 -19.72
C ALA A 25 -32.55 -8.13 -18.33
N SER A 26 -32.51 -9.04 -17.35
CA SER A 26 -31.96 -8.78 -16.01
C SER A 26 -30.50 -9.20 -15.87
N ALA A 27 -29.93 -9.88 -16.86
CA ALA A 27 -28.51 -10.29 -16.83
C ALA A 27 -27.56 -9.20 -17.37
N GLU A 28 -28.06 -8.18 -18.07
CA GLU A 28 -27.22 -7.09 -18.60
C GLU A 28 -26.86 -6.01 -17.57
N ASN A 29 -27.38 -6.07 -16.34
CA ASN A 29 -27.03 -5.14 -15.24
C ASN A 29 -26.62 -5.82 -13.94
N ALA A 30 -26.42 -7.13 -13.91
CA ALA A 30 -25.73 -7.79 -12.79
C ALA A 30 -24.23 -7.57 -13.03
N GLY A 31 -23.60 -6.63 -12.31
CA GLY A 31 -22.14 -6.46 -12.33
C GLY A 31 -21.43 -7.78 -12.06
N LYS A 32 -20.15 -7.90 -12.42
CA LYS A 32 -19.31 -9.10 -12.24
C LYS A 32 -19.16 -9.50 -10.77
N GLY A 33 -19.61 -8.69 -9.82
CA GLY A 33 -19.52 -8.91 -8.38
C GLY A 33 -18.88 -7.75 -7.64
N LYS A 34 -18.65 -7.95 -6.35
CA LYS A 34 -18.10 -6.97 -5.43
C LYS A 34 -16.72 -7.43 -4.92
N ILE A 35 -15.76 -6.53 -4.98
CA ILE A 35 -14.43 -6.72 -4.38
C ILE A 35 -14.38 -5.92 -3.08
N LEU A 36 -14.00 -6.57 -1.99
CA LEU A 36 -13.72 -5.90 -0.73
C LEU A 36 -12.27 -5.39 -0.74
N PHE A 37 -12.07 -4.17 -0.30
CA PHE A 37 -10.75 -3.61 -0.03
C PHE A 37 -10.59 -3.45 1.48
N LEU A 38 -9.89 -4.39 2.13
CA LEU A 38 -9.58 -4.36 3.55
C LEU A 38 -8.36 -3.46 3.77
N SER A 39 -8.63 -2.20 4.12
CA SER A 39 -7.61 -1.16 4.28
C SER A 39 -7.22 -0.98 5.74
N ASN A 40 -5.91 -0.85 5.97
CA ASN A 40 -5.34 -0.37 7.24
C ASN A 40 -5.22 1.16 7.30
N LEU A 41 -5.42 1.85 6.16
CA LEU A 41 -5.48 3.30 6.09
C LEU A 41 -6.94 3.74 6.09
N THR A 42 -7.25 4.78 6.86
CA THR A 42 -8.60 5.34 6.99
C THR A 42 -8.73 6.74 6.39
N SER A 43 -7.61 7.36 6.06
CA SER A 43 -7.53 8.71 5.50
C SER A 43 -6.13 8.96 4.93
N GLY A 44 -5.95 10.12 4.30
CA GLY A 44 -4.68 10.58 3.73
C GLY A 44 -4.61 10.38 2.22
N ALA A 45 -3.64 11.05 1.59
CA ALA A 45 -3.50 11.12 0.14
C ALA A 45 -3.38 9.73 -0.53
N GLN A 46 -2.60 8.86 0.07
CA GLN A 46 -2.38 7.51 -0.44
C GLN A 46 -3.66 6.66 -0.39
N TYR A 47 -4.41 6.75 0.72
CA TYR A 47 -5.69 6.07 0.85
C TYR A 47 -6.71 6.56 -0.19
N GLU A 48 -6.89 7.88 -0.31
CA GLU A 48 -7.81 8.47 -1.28
C GLU A 48 -7.46 8.06 -2.72
N PHE A 49 -6.19 8.02 -3.05
CA PHE A 49 -5.74 7.54 -4.35
C PHE A 49 -6.13 6.08 -4.56
N TYR A 50 -5.84 5.19 -3.61
CA TYR A 50 -6.16 3.76 -3.75
C TYR A 50 -7.66 3.55 -3.98
N VAL A 51 -8.50 4.21 -3.20
CA VAL A 51 -9.97 4.09 -3.34
C VAL A 51 -10.44 4.58 -4.70
N ASN A 52 -9.99 5.77 -5.12
CA ASN A 52 -10.39 6.36 -6.39
C ASN A 52 -9.90 5.54 -7.59
N TYR A 53 -8.67 5.03 -7.51
CA TYR A 53 -8.06 4.28 -8.60
C TYR A 53 -8.62 2.87 -8.72
N LEU A 54 -8.92 2.21 -7.59
CA LEU A 54 -9.66 0.95 -7.58
C LEU A 54 -11.06 1.10 -8.17
N ASN A 55 -11.77 2.17 -7.83
CA ASN A 55 -13.08 2.45 -8.42
C ASN A 55 -12.98 2.68 -9.94
N LEU A 56 -11.98 3.45 -10.40
CA LEU A 56 -11.73 3.65 -11.83
C LEU A 56 -11.56 2.32 -12.58
N MET A 57 -10.75 1.41 -12.04
CA MET A 57 -10.53 0.08 -12.63
C MET A 57 -11.81 -0.78 -12.57
N ALA A 58 -12.44 -0.82 -11.40
CA ALA A 58 -13.63 -1.63 -11.17
C ALA A 58 -14.79 -1.23 -12.08
N ASP A 59 -15.06 0.07 -12.23
CA ASP A 59 -16.13 0.59 -13.10
C ASP A 59 -15.91 0.16 -14.54
N ASN A 60 -14.67 0.22 -15.05
CA ASN A 60 -14.34 -0.20 -16.41
C ASN A 60 -14.39 -1.72 -16.61
N LEU A 61 -14.10 -2.49 -15.56
CA LEU A 61 -14.14 -3.96 -15.57
C LEU A 61 -15.52 -4.55 -15.24
N GLY A 62 -16.44 -3.74 -14.70
CA GLY A 62 -17.79 -4.16 -14.33
C GLY A 62 -17.89 -4.75 -12.91
N TYR A 63 -16.96 -4.45 -12.02
CA TYR A 63 -17.01 -4.78 -10.59
C TYR A 63 -17.50 -3.59 -9.78
N LYS A 64 -17.76 -3.84 -8.48
CA LYS A 64 -17.91 -2.82 -7.44
C LYS A 64 -16.81 -2.97 -6.42
N VAL A 65 -16.32 -1.88 -5.85
CA VAL A 65 -15.40 -1.90 -4.72
C VAL A 65 -16.13 -1.41 -3.47
N GLU A 66 -16.00 -2.16 -2.38
CA GLU A 66 -16.43 -1.74 -1.05
C GLU A 66 -15.21 -1.70 -0.13
N VAL A 67 -14.94 -0.51 0.43
CA VAL A 67 -13.84 -0.33 1.38
C VAL A 67 -14.32 -0.72 2.77
N ILE A 68 -13.54 -1.58 3.43
CA ILE A 68 -13.73 -1.98 4.82
C ILE A 68 -12.43 -1.70 5.58
N TYR A 69 -12.55 -1.29 6.83
CA TYR A 69 -11.41 -0.85 7.61
C TYR A 69 -11.02 -1.91 8.64
N ALA A 70 -9.77 -2.25 8.64
CA ALA A 70 -9.18 -3.08 9.67
C ALA A 70 -9.17 -2.34 11.01
N ASP A 71 -9.61 -3.03 12.07
CA ASP A 71 -9.77 -2.45 13.43
C ASP A 71 -8.45 -2.48 14.24
N GLY A 72 -7.33 -2.61 13.57
CA GLY A 72 -6.02 -2.56 14.20
C GLY A 72 -5.04 -3.57 13.63
N PHE A 73 -3.78 -3.29 13.85
CA PHE A 73 -2.72 -4.22 13.52
C PHE A 73 -2.83 -5.43 14.44
N ASN A 74 -2.84 -6.62 13.83
CA ASN A 74 -2.79 -7.87 14.55
C ASN A 74 -4.01 -8.21 15.41
N ASP A 75 -5.22 -7.84 14.96
CA ASP A 75 -6.47 -8.38 15.51
C ASP A 75 -7.14 -9.36 14.52
N PRO A 76 -6.73 -10.64 14.49
CA PRO A 76 -7.28 -11.63 13.58
C PRO A 76 -8.78 -11.82 13.70
N ALA A 77 -9.31 -11.76 14.92
CA ALA A 77 -10.73 -11.96 15.19
C ALA A 77 -11.57 -10.75 14.75
N GLY A 78 -11.07 -9.54 15.02
CA GLY A 78 -11.71 -8.29 14.59
C GLY A 78 -11.76 -8.19 13.08
N ASN A 79 -10.66 -8.48 12.38
CA ASN A 79 -10.60 -8.43 10.92
C ASN A 79 -11.51 -9.46 10.25
N LEU A 80 -11.56 -10.69 10.77
CA LEU A 80 -12.53 -11.68 10.32
C LEU A 80 -13.97 -11.19 10.51
N GLN A 81 -14.27 -10.55 11.65
CA GLN A 81 -15.63 -10.05 11.92
C GLN A 81 -16.01 -8.90 10.98
N ILE A 82 -15.05 -8.01 10.65
CA ILE A 82 -15.26 -6.92 9.68
C ILE A 82 -15.60 -7.49 8.30
N VAL A 83 -14.84 -8.48 7.84
CA VAL A 83 -15.12 -9.15 6.57
C VAL A 83 -16.49 -9.85 6.62
N LYS A 84 -16.82 -10.56 7.70
CA LYS A 84 -18.14 -11.19 7.87
C LYS A 84 -19.28 -10.19 7.78
N ASN A 85 -19.14 -9.01 8.34
CA ASN A 85 -20.17 -7.96 8.31
C ASN A 85 -20.40 -7.39 6.89
N ALA A 86 -19.36 -7.34 6.07
CA ALA A 86 -19.41 -6.83 4.69
C ALA A 86 -19.72 -7.92 3.65
N TYR A 87 -19.55 -9.19 4.02
CA TYR A 87 -19.72 -10.32 3.11
C TYR A 87 -21.17 -10.55 2.74
N THR A 88 -21.43 -10.44 1.46
CA THR A 88 -22.72 -10.70 0.82
C THR A 88 -22.52 -11.68 -0.34
N SER A 89 -23.58 -12.28 -0.86
CA SER A 89 -23.48 -13.30 -1.92
C SER A 89 -22.87 -12.82 -3.25
N ASP A 90 -22.72 -11.52 -3.42
CA ASP A 90 -22.06 -10.89 -4.58
C ASP A 90 -20.58 -10.58 -4.34
N VAL A 91 -20.04 -10.83 -3.14
CA VAL A 91 -18.60 -10.67 -2.87
C VAL A 91 -17.82 -11.79 -3.55
N VAL A 92 -16.89 -11.42 -4.41
CA VAL A 92 -16.11 -12.35 -5.23
C VAL A 92 -14.60 -12.27 -4.99
N GLY A 93 -14.11 -11.17 -4.42
CA GLY A 93 -12.69 -10.96 -4.19
C GLY A 93 -12.40 -10.09 -2.99
N LEU A 94 -11.18 -10.19 -2.46
CA LEU A 94 -10.63 -9.41 -1.37
C LEU A 94 -9.22 -8.92 -1.72
N ILE A 95 -9.00 -7.62 -1.66
CA ILE A 95 -7.67 -7.01 -1.60
C ILE A 95 -7.38 -6.69 -0.13
N ALA A 96 -6.34 -7.27 0.44
CA ALA A 96 -5.99 -7.10 1.85
C ALA A 96 -4.68 -6.32 1.99
N THR A 97 -4.68 -5.21 2.75
CA THR A 97 -3.47 -4.44 3.07
C THR A 97 -2.84 -4.85 4.40
N GLN A 98 -3.31 -5.94 5.00
CA GLN A 98 -2.73 -6.54 6.19
C GLN A 98 -3.08 -8.02 6.26
N ASP A 99 -2.29 -8.75 7.01
CA ASP A 99 -2.36 -10.20 7.11
C ASP A 99 -3.02 -10.72 8.41
N GLY A 100 -3.29 -9.83 9.36
CA GLY A 100 -3.96 -10.21 10.61
C GLY A 100 -5.32 -10.85 10.35
N GLY A 101 -5.44 -12.18 10.60
CA GLY A 101 -6.65 -12.94 10.36
C GLY A 101 -6.90 -13.39 8.93
N LEU A 102 -5.99 -13.16 7.99
CA LEU A 102 -6.17 -13.52 6.58
C LEU A 102 -6.41 -15.02 6.41
N ILE A 103 -5.66 -15.85 7.12
CA ILE A 103 -5.85 -17.32 7.11
C ILE A 103 -7.27 -17.67 7.57
N ASN A 104 -7.76 -17.06 8.66
CA ASN A 104 -9.10 -17.30 9.19
C ASN A 104 -10.20 -16.85 8.22
N ILE A 105 -9.97 -15.72 7.51
CA ILE A 105 -10.88 -15.24 6.47
C ILE A 105 -10.97 -16.24 5.32
N MET A 106 -9.84 -16.77 4.85
CA MET A 106 -9.80 -17.76 3.77
C MET A 106 -10.37 -19.14 4.18
N GLU A 107 -10.27 -19.50 5.46
CA GLU A 107 -10.91 -20.71 5.98
C GLU A 107 -12.42 -20.58 6.07
N GLU A 108 -12.93 -19.39 6.44
CA GLU A 108 -14.36 -19.11 6.51
C GLU A 108 -14.99 -18.98 5.12
N TYR A 109 -14.25 -18.45 4.15
CA TYR A 109 -14.68 -18.19 2.77
C TYR A 109 -13.72 -18.85 1.76
N PRO A 110 -13.73 -20.19 1.64
CA PRO A 110 -12.74 -20.92 0.84
C PRO A 110 -12.80 -20.64 -0.67
N ASP A 111 -13.92 -20.12 -1.17
CA ASP A 111 -14.12 -19.75 -2.57
C ASP A 111 -13.79 -18.28 -2.88
N LEU A 112 -13.43 -17.50 -1.85
CA LEU A 112 -13.09 -16.09 -1.99
C LEU A 112 -11.67 -15.94 -2.57
N TRP A 113 -11.54 -15.27 -3.71
CA TRP A 113 -10.23 -14.91 -4.24
C TRP A 113 -9.59 -13.81 -3.40
N VAL A 114 -8.34 -14.00 -2.99
CA VAL A 114 -7.63 -13.10 -2.10
C VAL A 114 -6.28 -12.71 -2.68
N VAL A 115 -5.96 -11.43 -2.60
CA VAL A 115 -4.67 -10.90 -3.01
C VAL A 115 -4.17 -9.91 -1.95
N GLY A 116 -2.86 -9.95 -1.69
CA GLY A 116 -2.21 -9.02 -0.78
C GLY A 116 -1.74 -7.76 -1.48
N PHE A 117 -1.82 -6.62 -0.78
CA PHE A 117 -1.30 -5.35 -1.26
C PHE A 117 -0.79 -4.48 -0.12
N PHE A 118 0.27 -3.73 -0.35
CA PHE A 118 0.81 -2.73 0.58
C PHE A 118 1.11 -3.27 1.98
N SER A 119 1.49 -4.53 2.08
CA SER A 119 1.92 -5.21 3.29
C SER A 119 2.93 -6.29 2.93
N ASP A 120 3.90 -6.55 3.80
CA ASP A 120 4.85 -7.65 3.61
C ASP A 120 4.23 -9.00 3.98
N MET A 121 3.10 -8.98 4.68
CA MET A 121 2.39 -10.17 5.13
C MET A 121 3.27 -11.16 5.92
N ASP A 122 4.09 -10.63 6.83
CA ASP A 122 5.05 -11.41 7.62
C ASP A 122 4.41 -12.44 8.56
N ASN A 123 3.10 -12.29 8.88
CA ASN A 123 2.34 -13.32 9.59
C ASN A 123 1.82 -14.44 8.67
N VAL A 124 1.94 -14.26 7.36
CA VAL A 124 1.53 -15.23 6.33
C VAL A 124 2.76 -15.89 5.71
N PHE A 125 3.86 -15.15 5.57
CA PHE A 125 5.10 -15.62 5.03
C PHE A 125 6.19 -15.68 6.09
N ASN A 126 7.02 -16.71 6.05
CA ASN A 126 8.27 -16.79 6.79
C ASN A 126 9.37 -15.97 6.10
N GLU A 127 10.46 -15.69 6.82
CA GLU A 127 11.63 -14.99 6.27
C GLU A 127 12.26 -15.70 5.05
N ASP A 128 12.14 -17.01 4.96
CA ASP A 128 12.63 -17.82 3.85
C ASP A 128 11.67 -17.86 2.64
N GLY A 129 10.56 -17.12 2.69
CA GLY A 129 9.55 -17.08 1.65
C GLY A 129 8.54 -18.25 1.68
N SER A 130 8.69 -19.20 2.58
CA SER A 130 7.66 -20.21 2.83
C SER A 130 6.47 -19.58 3.52
N SER A 131 5.28 -20.23 3.50
CA SER A 131 4.08 -19.68 4.13
C SER A 131 3.63 -20.47 5.34
N HIS A 132 2.81 -19.81 6.16
CA HIS A 132 2.10 -20.40 7.28
C HIS A 132 0.75 -21.05 6.84
N GLY A 133 0.69 -21.64 5.64
CA GLY A 133 -0.48 -22.35 5.13
C GLY A 133 -1.38 -21.58 4.17
N VAL A 134 -1.10 -20.30 3.90
CA VAL A 134 -1.85 -19.52 2.88
C VAL A 134 -1.50 -19.97 1.47
N LEU A 135 -0.25 -20.37 1.22
CA LEU A 135 0.18 -20.89 -0.08
C LEU A 135 -0.50 -22.22 -0.46
N GLU A 136 -1.07 -22.92 0.53
CA GLU A 136 -1.85 -24.13 0.30
C GLU A 136 -3.31 -23.84 -0.06
N LYS A 137 -3.73 -22.57 -0.07
CA LYS A 137 -5.07 -22.15 -0.42
C LYS A 137 -5.16 -21.81 -1.90
N ASP A 138 -5.97 -22.53 -2.65
CA ASP A 138 -6.12 -22.41 -4.11
C ASP A 138 -6.55 -21.01 -4.58
N HIS A 139 -7.11 -20.17 -3.67
CA HIS A 139 -7.66 -18.85 -3.98
C HIS A 139 -6.79 -17.69 -3.48
N PHE A 140 -5.56 -17.93 -3.03
CA PHE A 140 -4.60 -16.86 -2.77
C PHE A 140 -3.73 -16.61 -4.00
N LEU A 141 -3.67 -15.35 -4.46
CA LEU A 141 -3.04 -14.97 -5.72
C LEU A 141 -1.62 -14.39 -5.56
N GLY A 142 -1.14 -14.29 -4.32
CA GLY A 142 0.14 -13.65 -4.03
C GLY A 142 -0.03 -12.23 -3.50
N LEU A 143 1.06 -11.46 -3.46
CA LEU A 143 1.04 -10.09 -2.98
C LEU A 143 1.98 -9.17 -3.75
N MET A 144 1.59 -7.91 -3.88
CA MET A 144 2.46 -6.79 -4.17
C MET A 144 2.69 -6.03 -2.85
N GLY A 145 3.85 -6.26 -2.23
CA GLY A 145 4.17 -5.79 -0.88
C GLY A 145 4.47 -4.30 -0.80
N ASP A 146 4.85 -3.86 0.39
CA ASP A 146 5.35 -2.52 0.62
C ASP A 146 6.72 -2.35 -0.07
N ASN A 147 7.19 -1.09 -0.12
CA ASN A 147 8.30 -0.65 -0.95
C ASN A 147 9.65 -1.36 -0.70
N TYR A 148 9.88 -1.94 0.45
CA TYR A 148 11.07 -2.73 0.73
C TYR A 148 10.68 -4.04 1.43
N ILE A 149 10.88 -5.14 0.78
CA ILE A 149 10.80 -6.46 1.44
C ILE A 149 11.99 -6.62 2.40
N SER A 150 13.18 -6.12 2.03
CA SER A 150 14.34 -6.15 2.90
C SER A 150 14.46 -4.90 3.77
N GLY A 151 14.26 -5.05 5.08
CA GLY A 151 14.57 -4.00 6.06
C GLY A 151 16.05 -3.56 6.02
N VAL A 152 16.96 -4.47 5.66
CA VAL A 152 18.40 -4.18 5.51
C VAL A 152 18.64 -3.10 4.45
N ASP A 153 17.98 -3.20 3.30
CA ASP A 153 18.16 -2.23 2.21
C ASP A 153 17.62 -0.86 2.61
N VAL A 154 16.51 -0.80 3.32
CA VAL A 154 15.97 0.46 3.87
C VAL A 154 16.97 1.10 4.84
N GLY A 155 17.50 0.31 5.79
CA GLY A 155 18.45 0.81 6.78
C GLY A 155 19.72 1.36 6.13
N ARG A 156 20.30 0.64 5.19
CA ARG A 156 21.49 1.08 4.45
C ARG A 156 21.23 2.32 3.61
N ALA A 157 20.11 2.40 2.90
CA ALA A 157 19.75 3.56 2.09
C ALA A 157 19.56 4.84 2.94
N TYR A 158 19.02 4.72 4.14
CA TYR A 158 18.89 5.85 5.05
C TYR A 158 20.24 6.25 5.68
N ALA A 159 21.13 5.29 5.95
CA ALA A 159 22.48 5.59 6.39
C ALA A 159 23.29 6.33 5.31
N GLU A 160 23.20 5.90 4.06
CA GLU A 160 23.83 6.59 2.92
C GLU A 160 23.35 8.04 2.79
N GLU A 161 22.05 8.31 2.97
CA GLU A 161 21.50 9.66 2.95
C GLU A 161 22.04 10.51 4.11
N VAL A 162 22.08 9.96 5.32
CA VAL A 162 22.65 10.63 6.51
C VAL A 162 24.12 11.00 6.29
N ILE A 163 24.90 10.07 5.75
CA ILE A 163 26.32 10.26 5.44
C ILE A 163 26.49 11.34 4.34
N ALA A 164 25.72 11.26 3.26
CA ALA A 164 25.79 12.18 2.15
C ALA A 164 25.46 13.62 2.55
N ARG A 165 24.50 13.81 3.47
CA ARG A 165 24.13 15.12 4.01
C ARG A 165 25.09 15.64 5.08
N GLY A 166 26.00 14.81 5.57
CA GLY A 166 27.03 15.20 6.53
C GLY A 166 26.53 15.44 7.95
N TYR A 167 25.39 14.86 8.33
CA TYR A 167 24.89 14.94 9.71
C TYR A 167 25.88 14.34 10.70
N LYS A 168 25.90 14.87 11.94
CA LYS A 168 26.81 14.46 12.99
C LYS A 168 26.10 13.80 14.17
N LYS A 169 24.88 14.26 14.48
CA LYS A 169 24.07 13.72 15.58
C LYS A 169 22.72 13.32 15.04
N VAL A 170 22.41 12.05 15.12
CA VAL A 170 21.15 11.48 14.62
C VAL A 170 20.49 10.60 15.67
N SER A 171 19.18 10.48 15.63
CA SER A 171 18.42 9.50 16.40
C SER A 171 17.52 8.68 15.49
N THR A 172 17.02 7.55 16.00
CA THR A 172 16.16 6.64 15.21
C THR A 172 14.82 6.41 15.91
N CYS A 173 13.76 6.30 15.07
CA CYS A 173 12.39 5.99 15.50
C CYS A 173 11.82 4.82 14.68
N ILE A 174 11.13 3.90 15.35
CA ILE A 174 10.46 2.73 14.75
C ILE A 174 9.05 2.57 15.30
N PHE A 175 8.21 1.78 14.61
CA PHE A 175 7.01 1.21 15.21
C PHE A 175 7.33 -0.08 15.96
N PRO A 176 6.41 -0.57 16.85
CA PRO A 176 6.63 -1.78 17.62
C PRO A 176 6.88 -3.00 16.74
N VAL A 177 7.82 -3.85 17.17
CA VAL A 177 8.23 -5.05 16.43
C VAL A 177 7.09 -6.03 16.15
N TYR A 178 6.09 -6.11 17.03
CA TYR A 178 4.94 -7.00 16.82
C TYR A 178 4.06 -6.61 15.62
N ALA A 179 4.14 -5.35 15.18
CA ALA A 179 3.37 -4.84 14.05
C ALA A 179 4.24 -4.66 12.80
N TYR A 180 5.49 -4.22 13.00
CA TYR A 180 6.43 -3.94 11.92
C TYR A 180 7.83 -4.48 12.25
N PRO A 181 8.03 -5.81 12.18
CA PRO A 181 9.32 -6.43 12.51
C PRO A 181 10.46 -5.89 11.64
N LYS A 182 10.21 -5.59 10.36
CA LYS A 182 11.22 -5.04 9.44
C LYS A 182 11.79 -3.69 9.86
N HIS A 183 11.06 -2.87 10.64
CA HIS A 183 11.61 -1.60 11.15
C HIS A 183 12.78 -1.83 12.10
N THR A 184 12.73 -2.89 12.91
CA THR A 184 13.84 -3.28 13.79
C THR A 184 15.05 -3.75 12.96
N VAL A 185 14.80 -4.50 11.87
CA VAL A 185 15.85 -4.93 10.96
C VAL A 185 16.48 -3.73 10.24
N ALA A 186 15.66 -2.76 9.82
CA ALA A 186 16.14 -1.53 9.18
C ALA A 186 16.98 -0.67 10.12
N ASP A 187 16.55 -0.48 11.37
CA ASP A 187 17.32 0.26 12.37
C ASP A 187 18.67 -0.41 12.68
N ALA A 188 18.67 -1.75 12.80
CA ALA A 188 19.91 -2.50 13.01
C ALA A 188 20.89 -2.32 11.83
N ALA A 189 20.42 -2.45 10.60
CA ALA A 189 21.22 -2.27 9.40
C ALA A 189 21.72 -0.83 9.23
N PHE A 190 20.90 0.16 9.60
CA PHE A 190 21.30 1.56 9.65
C PHE A 190 22.46 1.78 10.64
N ARG A 191 22.33 1.29 11.88
CA ARG A 191 23.36 1.40 12.91
C ARG A 191 24.66 0.70 12.50
N GLU A 192 24.56 -0.47 11.86
CA GLU A 192 25.71 -1.19 11.31
C GLU A 192 26.42 -0.35 10.22
N ALA A 193 25.67 0.20 9.25
CA ALA A 193 26.23 1.01 8.18
C ALA A 193 26.91 2.31 8.70
N ILE A 194 26.31 2.97 9.70
CA ILE A 194 26.94 4.11 10.36
C ILE A 194 28.22 3.69 11.10
N ALA A 195 28.20 2.55 11.78
CA ALA A 195 29.40 2.01 12.46
C ALA A 195 30.52 1.66 11.47
N GLU A 196 30.20 1.08 10.31
CA GLU A 196 31.14 0.82 9.21
C GLU A 196 31.77 2.14 8.71
N TYR A 197 30.96 3.16 8.42
CA TYR A 197 31.42 4.48 8.00
C TYR A 197 32.35 5.10 9.03
N ASN A 198 32.01 5.05 10.31
CA ASN A 198 32.77 5.66 11.40
C ASN A 198 34.18 5.05 11.59
N GLN A 199 34.44 3.83 11.08
CA GLN A 199 35.79 3.23 11.16
C GLN A 199 36.85 4.04 10.40
N THR A 200 36.43 4.79 9.36
CA THR A 200 37.36 5.53 8.50
C THR A 200 37.03 7.03 8.40
N ALA A 201 35.90 7.45 8.98
CA ALA A 201 35.44 8.83 8.93
C ALA A 201 36.36 9.75 9.76
N ALA A 202 36.75 10.90 9.19
CA ALA A 202 37.46 11.95 9.92
C ALA A 202 36.60 12.58 11.02
N GLU A 203 35.28 12.64 10.78
CA GLU A 203 34.27 13.13 11.69
C GLU A 203 33.16 12.06 11.81
N PRO A 204 33.14 11.28 12.88
CA PRO A 204 32.16 10.22 13.06
C PRO A 204 30.76 10.77 13.29
N ILE A 205 29.75 9.98 12.91
CA ILE A 205 28.35 10.22 13.19
C ILE A 205 27.98 9.57 14.52
N GLU A 206 27.38 10.34 15.40
CA GLU A 206 26.89 9.86 16.69
C GLU A 206 25.39 9.53 16.57
N ILE A 207 25.01 8.31 16.93
CA ILE A 207 23.61 7.93 17.09
C ILE A 207 23.24 8.16 18.55
N ILE A 208 22.35 9.12 18.79
CA ILE A 208 21.94 9.55 20.12
C ILE A 208 20.90 8.60 20.69
N GLY A 209 21.19 8.04 21.84
CA GLY A 209 20.30 7.20 22.61
C GLY A 209 19.95 5.86 21.96
N ASP A 210 19.00 5.18 22.60
CA ASP A 210 18.37 3.97 22.07
C ASP A 210 17.33 4.32 21.02
N THR A 211 16.92 3.33 20.22
CA THR A 211 15.86 3.49 19.23
C THR A 211 14.52 3.84 19.92
N THR A 212 13.91 4.95 19.54
CA THR A 212 12.61 5.35 20.06
C THR A 212 11.50 4.51 19.41
N VAL A 213 10.73 3.78 20.24
CA VAL A 213 9.61 2.97 19.78
C VAL A 213 8.30 3.77 19.91
N LEU A 214 7.75 4.20 18.79
CA LEU A 214 6.47 4.90 18.73
C LEU A 214 5.32 3.90 18.84
N GLN A 215 4.46 4.05 19.86
CA GLN A 215 3.31 3.16 20.10
C GLN A 215 2.08 3.62 19.29
N PHE A 216 2.25 3.85 17.97
CA PHE A 216 1.22 4.45 17.08
C PHE A 216 0.69 5.79 17.61
N SER A 217 1.54 6.54 18.28
CA SER A 217 1.29 7.88 18.78
C SER A 217 2.43 8.80 18.36
N PRO A 218 2.18 10.11 18.26
CA PRO A 218 3.24 11.08 18.02
C PRO A 218 4.39 10.94 18.99
N LEU A 219 5.58 11.38 18.55
CA LEU A 219 6.77 11.48 19.40
C LEU A 219 6.44 12.16 20.73
N GLY A 220 6.90 11.60 21.84
CA GLY A 220 6.52 12.05 23.18
C GLY A 220 6.90 13.52 23.45
N ASP A 221 6.13 14.18 24.31
CA ASP A 221 6.39 15.59 24.69
C ASP A 221 7.72 15.77 25.44
N ASP A 222 8.21 14.70 26.06
CA ASP A 222 9.47 14.66 26.79
C ASP A 222 10.71 14.41 25.91
N TYR A 223 10.51 14.04 24.65
CA TYR A 223 11.61 13.70 23.75
C TYR A 223 12.64 14.84 23.63
N PHE A 224 12.19 16.07 23.42
CA PHE A 224 13.06 17.24 23.30
C PHE A 224 13.38 17.90 24.66
N LEU A 225 13.00 17.30 25.78
CA LEU A 225 13.49 17.70 27.10
C LEU A 225 14.85 17.06 27.42
N ASP A 226 15.25 16.03 26.69
CA ASP A 226 16.58 15.47 26.75
C ASP A 226 17.58 16.43 26.06
N PRO A 227 18.62 16.91 26.77
CA PRO A 227 19.61 17.82 26.18
C PRO A 227 20.32 17.26 24.95
N ASP A 228 20.51 15.95 24.86
CA ASP A 228 21.18 15.32 23.73
C ASP A 228 20.28 15.35 22.48
N HIS A 229 18.95 15.23 22.64
CA HIS A 229 17.99 15.35 21.56
C HIS A 229 17.81 16.79 21.07
N MET A 230 18.05 17.79 21.88
CA MET A 230 18.04 19.21 21.47
C MET A 230 19.14 19.52 20.45
N GLU A 231 20.23 18.74 20.43
CA GLU A 231 21.39 18.92 19.59
C GLU A 231 21.40 18.06 18.31
N LEU A 232 20.30 17.35 18.02
CA LEU A 232 20.18 16.51 16.83
C LEU A 232 20.25 17.34 15.54
N ASP A 233 20.90 16.78 14.52
CA ASP A 233 20.87 17.27 13.14
C ASP A 233 19.75 16.61 12.35
N CYS A 234 19.45 15.31 12.65
CA CYS A 234 18.45 14.55 11.94
C CYS A 234 17.75 13.50 12.83
N ILE A 235 16.46 13.32 12.61
CA ILE A 235 15.70 12.16 13.12
C ILE A 235 15.40 11.23 11.94
N VAL A 236 15.81 9.98 12.06
CA VAL A 236 15.59 8.93 11.08
C VAL A 236 14.41 8.08 11.53
N GLY A 237 13.26 8.23 10.87
CA GLY A 237 12.05 7.46 11.14
C GLY A 237 11.88 6.34 10.13
N PHE A 238 12.00 5.08 10.57
CA PHE A 238 11.63 3.90 9.79
C PHE A 238 10.12 3.64 9.77
N CYS A 239 9.35 4.61 10.22
CA CYS A 239 7.89 4.61 10.35
C CYS A 239 7.29 5.76 9.55
N ALA A 240 5.97 5.98 9.65
CA ALA A 240 5.28 7.11 9.04
C ALA A 240 5.60 8.43 9.79
N GLY A 241 6.84 8.92 9.65
CA GLY A 241 7.33 10.10 10.39
C GLY A 241 6.65 11.39 10.01
N THR A 242 6.04 11.48 8.83
CA THR A 242 5.18 12.60 8.43
C THR A 242 4.02 12.82 9.41
N THR A 243 3.45 11.74 9.91
CA THR A 243 2.33 11.76 10.87
C THR A 243 2.81 11.78 12.33
N PHE A 244 3.89 11.05 12.65
CA PHE A 244 4.24 10.77 14.05
C PHE A 244 5.46 11.54 14.57
N ILE A 245 6.35 12.04 13.68
CA ILE A 245 7.58 12.76 14.06
C ILE A 245 7.46 14.25 13.70
N TYR A 246 7.07 14.56 12.47
CA TYR A 246 7.07 15.92 11.94
C TYR A 246 6.29 16.94 12.80
N PRO A 247 5.05 16.65 13.27
CA PRO A 247 4.30 17.63 14.07
C PRO A 247 5.05 18.04 15.35
N LYS A 248 5.75 17.09 16.00
CA LYS A 248 6.53 17.36 17.20
C LYS A 248 7.83 18.11 16.93
N VAL A 249 8.47 17.87 15.79
CA VAL A 249 9.63 18.66 15.38
C VAL A 249 9.25 20.10 15.11
N VAL A 250 8.12 20.34 14.43
CA VAL A 250 7.59 21.69 14.18
C VAL A 250 7.29 22.43 15.51
N GLU A 251 6.63 21.74 16.44
CA GLU A 251 6.34 22.27 17.78
C GLU A 251 7.64 22.59 18.55
N ALA A 252 8.60 21.67 18.56
CA ALA A 252 9.89 21.84 19.25
C ALA A 252 10.71 23.02 18.68
N LYS A 253 10.76 23.18 17.35
CA LYS A 253 11.37 24.35 16.69
C LYS A 253 10.71 25.65 17.14
N ALA A 254 9.38 25.69 17.14
CA ALA A 254 8.63 26.89 17.55
C ALA A 254 8.89 27.28 19.03
N MET A 255 9.19 26.31 19.88
CA MET A 255 9.52 26.51 21.30
C MET A 255 11.02 26.70 21.56
N GLY A 256 11.88 26.57 20.56
CA GLY A 256 13.34 26.62 20.73
C GLY A 256 13.91 25.44 21.50
N LEU A 257 13.25 24.26 21.46
CA LEU A 257 13.65 23.03 22.13
C LEU A 257 14.55 22.13 21.26
N CYS A 258 14.79 22.51 20.01
CA CYS A 258 15.73 21.83 19.11
C CYS A 258 16.35 22.84 18.16
N LYS A 259 17.32 22.39 17.35
CA LYS A 259 17.92 23.24 16.31
C LYS A 259 16.89 23.65 15.26
N ASP A 260 16.93 24.88 14.79
CA ASP A 260 16.07 25.37 13.69
C ASP A 260 16.28 24.53 12.40
N ASN A 261 17.48 24.03 12.18
CA ASN A 261 17.86 23.21 11.04
C ASN A 261 17.75 21.69 11.30
N LEU A 262 17.07 21.25 12.36
CA LEU A 262 16.77 19.84 12.56
C LEU A 262 15.95 19.30 11.38
N GLN A 263 16.37 18.16 10.83
CA GLN A 263 15.78 17.57 9.63
C GLN A 263 15.25 16.16 9.90
N ILE A 264 14.41 15.64 9.01
CA ILE A 264 13.77 14.32 9.10
C ILE A 264 14.01 13.56 7.81
N ILE A 265 14.45 12.30 7.95
CA ILE A 265 14.47 11.26 6.91
C ILE A 265 13.45 10.20 7.31
N THR A 266 12.45 9.92 6.48
CA THR A 266 11.38 8.99 6.90
C THR A 266 10.62 8.37 5.74
N GLY A 267 9.70 7.45 6.06
CA GLY A 267 8.67 6.93 5.17
C GLY A 267 7.33 7.63 5.35
N GLY A 268 6.42 7.33 4.44
CA GLY A 268 5.06 7.88 4.44
C GLY A 268 4.96 9.23 3.73
N PHE A 269 3.73 9.57 3.37
CA PHE A 269 3.40 10.84 2.71
C PHE A 269 2.00 11.28 3.16
N ASP A 270 1.87 12.57 3.44
CA ASP A 270 0.60 13.20 3.79
C ASP A 270 0.41 14.45 2.93
N ASN A 271 -0.82 14.75 2.53
CA ASN A 271 -1.15 15.91 1.71
C ASN A 271 -1.49 17.18 2.53
N ASP A 272 -1.07 17.22 3.80
CA ASP A 272 -1.17 18.46 4.59
C ASP A 272 -0.35 19.57 3.92
N PRO A 273 -0.97 20.73 3.58
CA PRO A 273 -0.28 21.81 2.86
C PRO A 273 0.94 22.38 3.61
N ASN A 274 0.94 22.38 4.95
CA ASN A 274 2.06 22.88 5.73
C ASN A 274 3.24 21.90 5.67
N LEU A 275 2.94 20.60 5.78
CA LEU A 275 3.94 19.56 5.62
C LEU A 275 4.56 19.60 4.22
N MET A 276 3.74 19.69 3.18
CA MET A 276 4.21 19.76 1.79
C MET A 276 5.08 20.99 1.54
N ALA A 277 4.73 22.14 2.14
CA ALA A 277 5.55 23.35 2.04
C ALA A 277 6.88 23.25 2.80
N ASP A 278 7.01 22.30 3.72
CA ASP A 278 8.21 22.04 4.54
C ASP A 278 8.96 20.76 4.11
N CYS A 279 8.79 20.36 2.85
CA CYS A 279 9.52 19.29 2.18
C CYS A 279 10.52 19.84 1.16
N GLY A 280 11.76 19.36 1.17
CA GLY A 280 12.82 19.79 0.24
C GLY A 280 14.22 19.76 0.88
N ASP A 281 15.26 20.10 0.08
CA ASP A 281 16.65 19.97 0.51
C ASP A 281 17.03 20.81 1.75
N ASP A 282 16.44 22.00 1.86
CA ASP A 282 16.68 22.94 2.97
C ASP A 282 15.47 23.00 3.95
N LYS A 283 14.61 22.00 3.92
CA LYS A 283 13.39 21.97 4.69
C LYS A 283 13.48 21.00 5.87
N THR A 284 12.40 20.89 6.64
CA THR A 284 12.35 19.94 7.75
C THR A 284 12.32 18.49 7.26
N ILE A 285 11.56 18.19 6.22
CA ILE A 285 11.55 16.85 5.62
C ILE A 285 12.44 16.88 4.37
N VAL A 286 13.54 16.14 4.42
CA VAL A 286 14.55 16.11 3.37
C VAL A 286 14.55 14.81 2.56
N ARG A 287 13.91 13.77 3.07
CA ARG A 287 13.72 12.51 2.36
C ARG A 287 12.44 11.83 2.81
N LEU A 288 11.65 11.43 1.82
CA LEU A 288 10.55 10.49 1.97
C LEU A 288 10.82 9.24 1.14
N THR A 289 10.37 8.11 1.66
CA THR A 289 10.33 6.86 0.91
C THR A 289 8.91 6.31 0.99
N ILE A 290 8.28 6.11 -0.15
CA ILE A 290 6.92 5.59 -0.26
C ILE A 290 6.83 4.54 -1.36
N SER A 291 5.83 3.67 -1.30
CA SER A 291 5.49 2.78 -2.41
C SER A 291 4.89 3.57 -3.56
N GLY A 292 5.21 3.20 -4.79
CA GLY A 292 4.52 3.70 -5.97
C GLY A 292 3.06 3.29 -5.94
N VAL A 293 2.19 4.28 -5.85
CA VAL A 293 0.75 4.04 -5.58
C VAL A 293 0.04 3.32 -6.72
N GLU A 294 0.50 3.49 -7.95
CA GLU A 294 -0.03 2.81 -9.14
C GLU A 294 0.22 1.29 -9.13
N SER A 295 1.10 0.80 -8.26
CA SER A 295 1.32 -0.64 -8.07
C SER A 295 0.04 -1.40 -7.67
N ILE A 296 -1.01 -0.68 -7.21
CA ILE A 296 -2.35 -1.25 -6.94
C ILE A 296 -3.04 -1.81 -8.20
N ILE A 297 -2.54 -1.49 -9.40
CA ILE A 297 -2.98 -2.14 -10.65
C ILE A 297 -2.78 -3.66 -10.55
N TRP A 298 -1.64 -4.10 -9.99
CA TRP A 298 -1.31 -5.51 -9.92
C TRP A 298 -2.35 -6.35 -9.18
N PRO A 299 -2.73 -6.06 -7.91
CA PRO A 299 -3.74 -6.85 -7.22
C PRO A 299 -5.10 -6.83 -7.91
N MET A 300 -5.51 -5.71 -8.50
CA MET A 300 -6.76 -5.64 -9.24
C MET A 300 -6.73 -6.49 -10.51
N ALA A 301 -5.61 -6.49 -11.24
CA ALA A 301 -5.43 -7.30 -12.45
C ALA A 301 -5.37 -8.81 -12.13
N MET A 302 -4.73 -9.20 -11.02
CA MET A 302 -4.70 -10.58 -10.55
C MET A 302 -6.08 -11.09 -10.17
N LEU A 303 -6.88 -10.27 -9.46
CA LEU A 303 -8.27 -10.61 -9.15
C LEU A 303 -9.13 -10.74 -10.41
N ASP A 304 -9.03 -9.78 -11.34
CA ASP A 304 -9.79 -9.85 -12.60
C ASP A 304 -9.44 -11.12 -13.39
N ALA A 305 -8.15 -11.48 -13.47
CA ALA A 305 -7.70 -12.72 -14.13
C ALA A 305 -8.34 -13.97 -13.52
N ALA A 306 -8.31 -14.08 -12.18
CA ALA A 306 -8.90 -15.20 -11.48
C ALA A 306 -10.43 -15.25 -11.66
N LEU A 307 -11.10 -14.11 -11.53
CA LEU A 307 -12.56 -13.98 -11.60
C LEU A 307 -13.10 -14.21 -13.02
N CYS A 308 -12.35 -13.88 -14.07
CA CYS A 308 -12.74 -14.21 -15.44
C CYS A 308 -12.41 -15.67 -15.82
N GLY A 309 -11.76 -16.42 -14.93
CA GLY A 309 -11.40 -17.83 -15.14
C GLY A 309 -10.22 -18.04 -16.08
N THR A 310 -9.45 -16.99 -16.36
CA THR A 310 -8.31 -17.03 -17.27
C THR A 310 -7.11 -16.35 -16.63
N MET A 311 -6.23 -17.14 -16.02
CA MET A 311 -4.96 -16.63 -15.50
C MET A 311 -3.98 -16.31 -16.63
N TYR A 312 -3.02 -15.42 -16.35
CA TYR A 312 -1.93 -15.11 -17.27
C TYR A 312 -1.18 -16.38 -17.68
N PRO A 313 -0.88 -16.59 -18.98
CA PRO A 313 -0.23 -17.81 -19.46
C PRO A 313 1.14 -18.08 -18.82
N ASP A 314 1.82 -17.03 -18.41
CA ASP A 314 3.15 -17.03 -17.80
C ASP A 314 3.12 -16.81 -16.27
N TYR A 315 1.95 -16.93 -15.62
CA TYR A 315 1.85 -16.80 -14.17
C TYR A 315 2.59 -17.97 -13.49
N PRO A 316 3.63 -17.69 -12.69
CA PRO A 316 4.47 -18.74 -12.12
C PRO A 316 3.86 -19.42 -10.89
N GLY A 317 2.73 -18.92 -10.41
CA GLY A 317 2.14 -19.25 -9.12
C GLY A 317 2.26 -18.10 -8.13
N ILE A 318 2.01 -18.37 -6.86
CA ILE A 318 1.99 -17.35 -5.81
C ILE A 318 3.40 -16.75 -5.65
N GLU A 319 3.48 -15.43 -5.76
CA GLU A 319 4.72 -14.67 -5.52
C GLU A 319 4.51 -13.59 -4.46
N ARG A 320 5.61 -13.27 -3.80
CA ARG A 320 5.76 -12.11 -2.91
C ARG A 320 6.62 -11.09 -3.66
N LEU A 321 6.01 -10.03 -4.13
CA LEU A 321 6.64 -9.00 -4.96
C LEU A 321 6.82 -7.69 -4.21
N ASP A 322 7.90 -6.98 -4.52
CA ASP A 322 8.06 -5.57 -4.16
C ASP A 322 7.27 -4.68 -5.11
N SER A 323 6.60 -3.66 -4.58
CA SER A 323 6.10 -2.54 -5.38
C SER A 323 7.24 -1.67 -5.92
N SER A 324 6.92 -0.74 -6.80
CA SER A 324 7.83 0.36 -7.12
C SER A 324 8.12 1.20 -5.88
N VAL A 325 9.30 1.85 -5.85
CA VAL A 325 9.75 2.65 -4.72
C VAL A 325 10.00 4.08 -5.17
N PHE A 326 9.31 5.02 -4.55
CA PHE A 326 9.56 6.45 -4.73
C PHE A 326 10.48 6.95 -3.63
N VAL A 327 11.72 7.27 -4.02
CA VAL A 327 12.70 7.94 -3.16
C VAL A 327 12.67 9.43 -3.48
N ILE A 328 12.10 10.23 -2.58
CA ILE A 328 11.86 11.65 -2.74
C ILE A 328 12.85 12.38 -1.84
N ASN A 329 13.96 12.82 -2.40
CA ASN A 329 15.09 13.40 -1.64
C ASN A 329 15.74 14.61 -2.31
N THR A 330 15.07 15.20 -3.31
CA THR A 330 15.45 16.47 -3.93
C THR A 330 14.23 17.36 -4.08
N SER A 331 14.45 18.67 -4.16
CA SER A 331 13.35 19.64 -4.35
C SER A 331 12.54 19.37 -5.62
N GLU A 332 13.16 18.88 -6.69
CA GLU A 332 12.49 18.49 -7.94
C GLU A 332 11.54 17.29 -7.73
N LYS A 333 11.98 16.26 -7.00
CA LYS A 333 11.15 15.09 -6.68
C LYS A 333 10.01 15.42 -5.71
N PHE A 334 10.25 16.34 -4.77
CA PHE A 334 9.20 16.87 -3.93
C PHE A 334 8.15 17.65 -4.76
N ASP A 335 8.58 18.46 -5.72
CA ASP A 335 7.68 19.14 -6.65
C ASP A 335 6.86 18.14 -7.48
N ALA A 336 7.49 17.08 -7.98
CA ALA A 336 6.80 16.01 -8.71
C ALA A 336 5.65 15.41 -7.89
N ILE A 337 5.90 15.04 -6.65
CA ILE A 337 4.88 14.43 -5.77
C ILE A 337 3.81 15.44 -5.36
N VAL A 338 4.18 16.65 -4.98
CA VAL A 338 3.26 17.65 -4.42
C VAL A 338 2.36 18.26 -5.49
N ASN A 339 2.90 18.58 -6.67
CA ASN A 339 2.17 19.34 -7.67
C ASN A 339 1.72 18.52 -8.88
N HIS A 340 2.36 17.38 -9.16
CA HIS A 340 2.15 16.62 -10.38
C HIS A 340 1.59 15.21 -10.15
N SER A 341 1.65 14.68 -8.92
CA SER A 341 1.11 13.35 -8.62
C SER A 341 -0.36 13.38 -8.21
N PRO A 342 -1.05 12.25 -8.30
CA PRO A 342 -2.44 12.14 -7.82
C PRO A 342 -2.57 12.25 -6.29
N MET A 343 -1.46 12.13 -5.56
CA MET A 343 -1.40 12.29 -4.09
C MET A 343 -1.11 13.74 -3.66
N GLY A 344 -0.90 14.63 -4.61
CA GLY A 344 -0.60 16.03 -4.35
C GLY A 344 -1.75 16.79 -3.68
N VAL A 345 -1.61 18.11 -3.63
CA VAL A 345 -2.56 19.02 -2.95
C VAL A 345 -4.01 18.81 -3.41
N ASP A 346 -4.21 18.54 -4.70
CA ASP A 346 -5.55 18.44 -5.30
C ASP A 346 -6.18 17.05 -5.21
N LEU A 347 -5.42 16.01 -4.79
CA LEU A 347 -5.87 14.60 -4.77
C LEU A 347 -6.52 14.15 -6.09
N ASP A 348 -5.92 14.54 -7.20
CA ASP A 348 -6.51 14.35 -8.53
C ASP A 348 -6.04 13.04 -9.17
N VAL A 349 -6.91 12.03 -9.18
CA VAL A 349 -6.64 10.72 -9.79
C VAL A 349 -6.29 10.80 -11.28
N THR A 350 -6.67 11.87 -11.98
CA THR A 350 -6.32 12.06 -13.40
C THR A 350 -4.84 12.34 -13.63
N LYS A 351 -4.09 12.65 -12.56
CA LYS A 351 -2.63 12.80 -12.56
C LYS A 351 -1.89 11.46 -12.36
N ALA A 352 -2.60 10.34 -12.24
CA ALA A 352 -1.97 9.02 -12.19
C ALA A 352 -1.12 8.75 -13.43
N LEU A 353 0.00 8.04 -13.28
CA LEU A 353 0.92 7.72 -14.37
C LEU A 353 0.27 6.90 -15.49
N LEU A 354 -0.76 6.13 -15.16
CA LEU A 354 -1.58 5.40 -16.14
C LEU A 354 -3.06 5.71 -15.90
N ASP A 355 -3.72 6.25 -16.89
CA ASP A 355 -5.18 6.26 -16.96
C ASP A 355 -5.72 4.89 -17.41
N TRP A 356 -7.04 4.75 -17.54
CA TRP A 356 -7.63 3.49 -17.99
C TRP A 356 -7.09 3.05 -19.36
N GLU A 357 -6.96 3.96 -20.32
CA GLU A 357 -6.47 3.63 -21.67
C GLU A 357 -5.01 3.14 -21.64
N GLY A 358 -4.19 3.68 -20.74
CA GLY A 358 -2.79 3.29 -20.55
C GLY A 358 -2.63 1.93 -19.87
N MET A 359 -3.54 1.55 -18.96
CA MET A 359 -3.43 0.31 -18.19
C MET A 359 -4.29 -0.85 -18.68
N LYS A 360 -5.35 -0.62 -19.45
CA LYS A 360 -6.35 -1.65 -19.80
C LYS A 360 -5.76 -2.90 -20.45
N ASP A 361 -4.69 -2.75 -21.22
CA ASP A 361 -4.03 -3.87 -21.90
C ASP A 361 -3.21 -4.76 -20.94
N LEU A 362 -3.10 -4.39 -19.66
CA LEU A 362 -2.53 -5.22 -18.60
C LEU A 362 -3.55 -6.23 -18.03
N PHE A 363 -4.84 -6.04 -18.28
CA PHE A 363 -5.92 -6.91 -17.80
C PHE A 363 -6.25 -7.99 -18.82
N ILE A 364 -6.09 -9.24 -18.43
CA ILE A 364 -6.30 -10.38 -19.38
C ILE A 364 -7.75 -10.51 -19.85
N SER A 365 -8.72 -10.03 -19.05
CA SER A 365 -10.13 -10.00 -19.48
C SER A 365 -10.42 -8.99 -20.59
N VAL A 366 -9.55 -7.99 -20.76
CA VAL A 366 -9.62 -6.96 -21.80
C VAL A 366 -8.70 -7.31 -22.97
N ASN A 367 -7.46 -7.72 -22.68
CA ASN A 367 -6.45 -8.11 -23.65
C ASN A 367 -6.04 -9.57 -23.40
N PRO A 368 -6.52 -10.54 -24.19
CA PRO A 368 -6.16 -11.95 -24.03
C PRO A 368 -4.67 -12.27 -24.22
N ASP A 369 -3.90 -11.35 -24.81
CA ASP A 369 -2.46 -11.49 -25.00
C ASP A 369 -1.65 -10.87 -23.84
N ALA A 370 -2.32 -10.35 -22.79
CA ALA A 370 -1.66 -9.82 -21.61
C ALA A 370 -0.80 -10.89 -20.92
N THR A 371 0.35 -10.49 -20.40
CA THR A 371 1.28 -11.38 -19.70
C THR A 371 1.53 -10.93 -18.26
N TYR A 372 1.74 -11.89 -17.37
CA TYR A 372 2.11 -11.63 -15.98
C TYR A 372 3.43 -10.88 -15.87
N ALA A 373 4.41 -11.26 -16.70
CA ALA A 373 5.71 -10.58 -16.74
C ALA A 373 5.55 -9.09 -17.06
N LYS A 374 4.68 -8.73 -18.04
CA LYS A 374 4.46 -7.33 -18.40
C LYS A 374 3.72 -6.57 -17.31
N LEU A 375 2.69 -7.16 -16.71
CA LEU A 375 1.99 -6.60 -15.56
C LEU A 375 2.96 -6.26 -14.42
N THR A 376 3.77 -7.25 -14.03
CA THR A 376 4.75 -7.12 -12.95
C THR A 376 5.84 -6.09 -13.27
N GLU A 377 6.38 -6.11 -14.50
CA GLU A 377 7.35 -5.11 -14.96
C GLU A 377 6.81 -3.69 -14.81
N VAL A 378 5.60 -3.43 -15.31
CA VAL A 378 4.97 -2.10 -15.24
C VAL A 378 4.77 -1.67 -13.80
N CYS A 379 4.16 -2.52 -12.94
CA CYS A 379 3.88 -2.17 -11.56
C CYS A 379 5.14 -1.96 -10.69
N LYS A 380 6.29 -2.49 -11.12
CA LYS A 380 7.60 -2.30 -10.45
C LYS A 380 8.45 -1.17 -11.05
N SER A 381 8.06 -0.62 -12.20
CA SER A 381 8.89 0.32 -12.97
C SER A 381 8.60 1.79 -12.68
N PHE A 382 7.51 2.13 -12.00
CA PHE A 382 7.14 3.51 -11.74
C PHE A 382 8.22 4.23 -10.93
N GLN A 383 8.50 5.48 -11.33
CA GLN A 383 9.45 6.37 -10.66
C GLN A 383 8.77 7.71 -10.38
N VAL A 384 9.21 8.38 -9.32
CA VAL A 384 8.65 9.69 -8.96
C VAL A 384 8.84 10.72 -10.07
N GLU A 385 9.93 10.63 -10.82
CA GLU A 385 10.27 11.49 -11.95
C GLU A 385 9.32 11.34 -13.15
N ASP A 386 8.54 10.24 -13.20
CA ASP A 386 7.58 10.03 -14.28
C ASP A 386 6.44 11.06 -14.23
N TYR A 387 6.14 11.61 -13.05
CA TYR A 387 5.16 12.70 -12.90
C TYR A 387 5.61 14.04 -13.49
N LEU A 388 6.88 14.18 -13.85
CA LEU A 388 7.43 15.39 -14.49
C LEU A 388 7.41 15.33 -16.02
N LYS A 389 6.99 14.22 -16.62
CA LYS A 389 6.92 14.00 -18.07
C LYS A 389 5.57 14.41 -18.62
#